data_2ebe44b05454b9d439a73e4510d52085
#
_entry.id   2ebe44b05454b9d439a73e4510d52085
#
_cell.length_a   1.000
_cell.length_b   1.000
_cell.length_c   1.000
_cell.angle_alpha   90.00
_cell.angle_beta   90.00
_cell.angle_gamma   90.00
#
_symmetry.space_group_name_H-M   'P 1'
#
loop_
_entity.id
_entity.type
_entity.pdbx_description
1 polymer ?
#
loop_
_entity_poly.entity_id
_entity_poly.type
_entity_poly.pdbx_seq_one_letter_code
_entity_poly.pdbx_strand_id
1 'polypeptide(L)'
;MACDITVSSDLAVFGQAGPRHGSAPDGGSTDFLPWYLGIEDAMWNCISCELWSAYKMKRVGLISKVVPVLKQGKKFIRNPTVITDTYVADGELVYGEFLKGEMFNKAKEVMKSTPVDFELLDKTVHDIVWTYTNLMPGCLIKSIDGIR
;
A
#
# COMPACT_ATOMS: atom_id res chain seq x y z
N MET A 1 8.38 5.93 -2.99
CA MET A 1 8.35 7.37 -2.69
C MET A 1 8.90 8.25 -3.80
N ALA A 2 9.69 7.73 -4.72
CA ALA A 2 10.20 8.50 -5.86
C ALA A 2 9.22 8.59 -7.06
N CYS A 3 8.06 7.97 -6.98
CA CYS A 3 7.03 7.97 -8.01
C CYS A 3 5.95 9.01 -7.69
N ASP A 4 5.38 9.63 -8.72
CA ASP A 4 4.31 10.62 -8.59
C ASP A 4 2.99 9.97 -8.18
N ILE A 5 2.73 8.75 -8.66
CA ILE A 5 1.58 7.93 -8.30
C ILE A 5 2.03 6.50 -8.06
N THR A 6 1.58 5.93 -6.95
CA THR A 6 1.91 4.56 -6.57
C THR A 6 0.66 3.69 -6.62
N VAL A 7 0.73 2.62 -7.42
CA VAL A 7 -0.27 1.54 -7.44
C VAL A 7 0.36 0.29 -6.85
N SER A 8 -0.35 -0.41 -6.01
CA SER A 8 0.16 -1.60 -5.34
C SER A 8 -0.81 -2.76 -5.43
N SER A 9 -0.27 -3.98 -5.49
CA SER A 9 -1.08 -5.16 -5.17
C SER A 9 -1.47 -5.14 -3.69
N ASP A 10 -2.59 -5.75 -3.37
CA ASP A 10 -3.07 -5.85 -1.99
C ASP A 10 -2.30 -6.87 -1.13
N LEU A 11 -1.44 -7.67 -1.75
CA LEU A 11 -0.52 -8.58 -1.06
C LEU A 11 0.80 -7.92 -0.65
N ALA A 12 1.07 -6.72 -1.13
CA ALA A 12 2.31 -6.03 -0.81
C ALA A 12 2.35 -5.61 0.66
N VAL A 13 3.55 -5.70 1.23
CA VAL A 13 3.84 -5.36 2.62
C VAL A 13 4.96 -4.33 2.63
N PHE A 14 4.82 -3.32 3.46
CA PHE A 14 5.71 -2.17 3.54
C PHE A 14 6.28 -2.04 4.94
N GLY A 15 7.56 -1.72 5.03
CA GLY A 15 8.21 -1.47 6.33
C GLY A 15 9.66 -1.06 6.13
N GLN A 16 10.27 -0.60 7.21
CA GLN A 16 11.67 -0.24 7.26
C GLN A 16 12.48 -1.39 7.87
N ALA A 17 13.66 -1.64 7.35
CA ALA A 17 14.52 -2.72 7.84
C ALA A 17 15.79 -2.21 8.56
N GLY A 18 16.17 -0.95 8.33
CA GLY A 18 17.42 -0.37 8.81
C GLY A 18 17.71 -0.62 10.29
N PRO A 19 16.83 -0.24 11.23
CA PRO A 19 17.09 -0.44 12.66
C PRO A 19 17.27 -1.90 13.10
N ARG A 20 16.71 -2.86 12.37
CA ARG A 20 16.93 -4.29 12.65
C ARG A 20 18.33 -4.78 12.26
N HIS A 21 19.01 -4.03 11.40
CA HIS A 21 20.30 -4.40 10.84
C HIS A 21 21.42 -3.43 11.20
N GLY A 22 21.16 -2.52 12.15
CA GLY A 22 22.16 -1.57 12.65
C GLY A 22 22.38 -0.36 11.74
N SER A 23 21.42 0.00 10.89
CA SER A 23 21.46 1.21 10.08
C SER A 23 20.22 2.08 10.29
N ALA A 24 20.26 3.32 9.82
CA ALA A 24 19.06 4.15 9.70
C ALA A 24 18.19 3.69 8.51
N PRO A 25 16.91 4.08 8.44
CA PRO A 25 16.08 3.85 7.25
C PRO A 25 16.53 4.78 6.11
N ASP A 26 17.54 4.35 5.36
CA ASP A 26 18.16 5.09 4.25
C ASP A 26 17.24 5.13 3.00
N GLY A 27 17.77 5.62 1.89
CA GLY A 27 17.08 5.67 0.60
C GLY A 27 15.94 6.67 0.55
N GLY A 28 15.97 7.71 1.37
CA GLY A 28 14.99 8.80 1.41
C GLY A 28 13.78 8.52 2.31
N SER A 29 13.75 7.41 3.06
CA SER A 29 12.61 7.13 3.94
C SER A 29 12.46 8.17 5.04
N THR A 30 13.55 8.60 5.66
CA THR A 30 13.55 9.64 6.70
C THR A 30 13.19 11.02 6.14
N ASP A 31 13.46 11.27 4.87
CA ASP A 31 13.20 12.56 4.24
C ASP A 31 11.76 12.67 3.71
N PHE A 32 11.25 11.60 3.08
CA PHE A 32 9.98 11.64 2.35
C PHE A 32 8.78 11.07 3.10
N LEU A 33 8.96 10.05 3.97
CA LEU A 33 7.82 9.46 4.68
C LEU A 33 7.00 10.47 5.47
N PRO A 34 7.59 11.44 6.21
CA PRO A 34 6.81 12.41 6.96
C PRO A 34 5.85 13.25 6.10
N TRP A 35 6.17 13.47 4.83
CA TRP A 35 5.29 14.21 3.90
C TRP A 35 4.03 13.43 3.51
N TYR A 36 4.12 12.10 3.48
CA TYR A 36 3.00 11.24 3.11
C TYR A 36 2.16 10.79 4.30
N LEU A 37 2.82 10.43 5.41
CA LEU A 37 2.21 9.78 6.55
C LEU A 37 1.92 10.73 7.72
N GLY A 38 2.54 11.90 7.72
CA GLY A 38 2.69 12.70 8.93
C GLY A 38 3.82 12.18 9.82
N ILE A 39 4.30 13.03 10.74
CA ILE A 39 5.54 12.78 11.47
C ILE A 39 5.45 11.59 12.44
N GLU A 40 4.31 11.42 13.12
CA GLU A 40 4.13 10.36 14.11
C GLU A 40 4.13 8.97 13.47
N ASP A 41 3.34 8.77 12.42
CA ASP A 41 3.29 7.51 11.69
C ASP A 41 4.62 7.20 10.99
N ALA A 42 5.28 8.20 10.42
CA ALA A 42 6.61 8.05 9.82
C ALA A 42 7.65 7.66 10.87
N MET A 43 7.67 8.31 12.04
CA MET A 43 8.56 8.01 13.14
C MET A 43 8.35 6.58 13.62
N TRP A 44 7.09 6.19 13.88
CA TRP A 44 6.76 4.81 14.29
C TRP A 44 7.22 3.79 13.28
N ASN A 45 6.88 3.96 11.99
CA ASN A 45 7.27 3.02 10.93
C ASN A 45 8.78 2.88 10.80
N CYS A 46 9.51 4.01 10.87
CA CYS A 46 10.98 4.02 10.79
C CYS A 46 11.67 3.34 11.98
N ILE A 47 11.17 3.52 13.20
CA ILE A 47 11.82 3.01 14.41
C ILE A 47 11.40 1.57 14.72
N SER A 48 10.10 1.26 14.63
CA SER A 48 9.57 -0.06 14.99
C SER A 48 9.90 -1.14 13.98
N CYS A 49 10.17 -0.76 12.74
CA CYS A 49 10.25 -1.68 11.59
C CYS A 49 8.97 -2.53 11.44
N GLU A 50 7.83 -2.03 11.88
CA GLU A 50 6.56 -2.70 11.74
C GLU A 50 6.19 -2.84 10.27
N LEU A 51 5.67 -4.01 9.91
CA LEU A 51 5.20 -4.28 8.56
C LEU A 51 3.75 -3.82 8.41
N TRP A 52 3.49 -2.94 7.46
CA TRP A 52 2.16 -2.40 7.15
C TRP A 52 1.64 -2.94 5.83
N SER A 53 0.34 -3.22 5.78
CA SER A 53 -0.30 -3.67 4.56
C SER A 53 -0.41 -2.54 3.52
N ALA A 54 -0.64 -2.90 2.25
CA ALA A 54 -0.95 -1.94 1.20
C ALA A 54 -2.18 -1.08 1.52
N TYR A 55 -3.19 -1.65 2.19
CA TYR A 55 -4.38 -0.92 2.61
C TYR A 55 -4.10 0.11 3.71
N LYS A 56 -3.26 -0.24 4.71
CA LYS A 56 -2.79 0.73 5.71
C LYS A 56 -2.00 1.85 5.04
N MET A 57 -1.07 1.52 4.14
CA MET A 57 -0.29 2.50 3.38
C MET A 57 -1.16 3.41 2.50
N LYS A 58 -2.28 2.90 1.97
CA LYS A 58 -3.27 3.74 1.28
C LYS A 58 -4.00 4.66 2.27
N ARG A 59 -4.40 4.15 3.43
CA ARG A 59 -5.08 4.94 4.47
C ARG A 59 -4.24 6.14 4.91
N VAL A 60 -2.94 5.95 5.08
CA VAL A 60 -2.00 7.00 5.51
C VAL A 60 -1.43 7.86 4.37
N GLY A 61 -1.83 7.63 3.13
CA GLY A 61 -1.52 8.52 2.01
C GLY A 61 -0.34 8.15 1.12
N LEU A 62 0.43 7.08 1.43
CA LEU A 62 1.59 6.69 0.61
C LEU A 62 1.18 6.05 -0.73
N ILE A 63 0.09 5.31 -0.76
CA ILE A 63 -0.37 4.59 -1.93
C ILE A 63 -1.65 5.20 -2.48
N SER A 64 -1.67 5.50 -3.78
CA SER A 64 -2.82 6.07 -4.47
C SER A 64 -3.91 5.02 -4.71
N LYS A 65 -3.53 3.79 -5.07
CA LYS A 65 -4.47 2.72 -5.38
C LYS A 65 -3.96 1.35 -4.98
N VAL A 66 -4.81 0.55 -4.33
CA VAL A 66 -4.56 -0.85 -3.98
C VAL A 66 -5.47 -1.73 -4.82
N VAL A 67 -4.92 -2.76 -5.43
CA VAL A 67 -5.63 -3.66 -6.36
C VAL A 67 -5.52 -5.10 -5.86
N PRO A 68 -6.64 -5.82 -5.71
CA PRO A 68 -6.61 -7.23 -5.35
C PRO A 68 -6.03 -8.07 -6.50
N VAL A 69 -5.19 -9.04 -6.13
CA VAL A 69 -4.51 -9.94 -7.08
C VAL A 69 -4.77 -11.41 -6.80
N LEU A 70 -5.51 -11.76 -5.75
CA LEU A 70 -5.96 -13.13 -5.52
C LEU A 70 -7.22 -13.40 -6.35
N LYS A 71 -7.21 -14.45 -7.17
CA LYS A 71 -8.32 -14.77 -8.08
C LYS A 71 -8.97 -16.09 -7.70
N GLN A 72 -10.21 -16.04 -7.25
CA GLN A 72 -11.03 -17.19 -6.94
C GLN A 72 -12.08 -17.41 -8.04
N GLY A 73 -11.83 -18.37 -8.93
CA GLY A 73 -12.63 -18.57 -10.13
C GLY A 73 -12.56 -17.35 -11.05
N LYS A 74 -13.69 -16.65 -11.24
CA LYS A 74 -13.76 -15.43 -12.07
C LYS A 74 -13.69 -14.13 -11.28
N LYS A 75 -13.59 -14.17 -9.95
CA LYS A 75 -13.62 -12.99 -9.08
C LYS A 75 -12.26 -12.77 -8.40
N PHE A 76 -11.83 -11.52 -8.38
CA PHE A 76 -10.75 -11.10 -7.50
C PHE A 76 -11.27 -10.93 -6.09
N ILE A 77 -10.55 -11.47 -5.12
CA ILE A 77 -10.84 -11.33 -3.69
C ILE A 77 -9.76 -10.45 -3.05
N ARG A 78 -10.15 -9.67 -2.06
CA ARG A 78 -9.21 -8.86 -1.28
C ARG A 78 -8.32 -9.76 -0.44
N ASN A 79 -7.13 -9.26 -0.08
CA ASN A 79 -6.23 -9.95 0.82
C ASN A 79 -6.97 -10.38 2.10
N PRO A 80 -7.16 -11.68 2.33
CA PRO A 80 -7.94 -12.16 3.47
C PRO A 80 -7.24 -11.96 4.82
N THR A 81 -5.94 -11.67 4.82
CA THR A 81 -5.17 -11.45 6.06
C THR A 81 -5.29 -10.03 6.60
N VAL A 82 -5.99 -9.13 5.89
CA VAL A 82 -6.09 -7.71 6.21
C VAL A 82 -7.55 -7.33 6.44
N ILE A 83 -7.81 -6.47 7.42
CA ILE A 83 -9.14 -5.91 7.69
C ILE A 83 -9.46 -4.88 6.61
N THR A 84 -10.45 -5.17 5.75
CA THR A 84 -10.82 -4.32 4.61
C THR A 84 -12.30 -3.98 4.54
N ASP A 85 -13.09 -4.44 5.49
CA ASP A 85 -14.55 -4.26 5.57
C ASP A 85 -14.99 -3.36 6.74
N THR A 86 -14.09 -3.14 7.71
CA THR A 86 -14.34 -2.35 8.91
C THR A 86 -13.32 -1.23 9.00
N TYR A 87 -13.77 0.01 9.22
CA TYR A 87 -12.89 1.17 9.33
C TYR A 87 -12.49 1.45 10.77
N VAL A 88 -13.45 1.36 11.69
CA VAL A 88 -13.28 1.61 13.12
C VAL A 88 -13.82 0.43 13.91
N ALA A 89 -13.09 -0.07 14.88
CA ALA A 89 -13.51 -1.03 15.87
C ALA A 89 -13.02 -0.59 17.25
N ASP A 90 -13.89 -0.61 18.25
CA ASP A 90 -13.57 -0.21 19.64
C ASP A 90 -12.90 1.17 19.76
N GLY A 91 -13.27 2.11 18.88
CA GLY A 91 -12.69 3.45 18.84
C GLY A 91 -11.37 3.59 18.10
N GLU A 92 -10.81 2.50 17.60
CA GLU A 92 -9.52 2.47 16.89
C GLU A 92 -9.71 2.31 15.37
N LEU A 93 -8.80 2.91 14.59
CA LEU A 93 -8.75 2.76 13.14
C LEU A 93 -8.13 1.40 12.79
N VAL A 94 -8.96 0.46 12.33
CA VAL A 94 -8.53 -0.92 12.04
C VAL A 94 -8.42 -1.24 10.55
N TYR A 95 -8.96 -0.39 9.67
CA TYR A 95 -8.87 -0.62 8.22
C TYR A 95 -7.43 -0.66 7.75
N GLY A 96 -7.04 -1.76 7.13
CA GLY A 96 -5.68 -1.99 6.66
C GLY A 96 -4.76 -2.66 7.69
N GLU A 97 -5.21 -2.89 8.93
CA GLU A 97 -4.44 -3.68 9.90
C GLU A 97 -4.51 -5.17 9.55
N PHE A 98 -3.44 -5.90 9.89
CA PHE A 98 -3.46 -7.34 9.76
C PHE A 98 -4.36 -7.98 10.81
N LEU A 99 -5.06 -9.04 10.44
CA LEU A 99 -5.72 -9.92 11.39
C LEU A 99 -4.70 -10.47 12.40
N LYS A 100 -5.16 -10.89 13.57
CA LYS A 100 -4.30 -11.41 14.64
C LYS A 100 -4.67 -12.86 15.00
N GLY A 101 -3.70 -13.56 15.56
CA GLY A 101 -3.91 -14.88 16.14
C GLY A 101 -4.42 -15.92 15.13
N GLU A 102 -5.41 -16.69 15.56
CA GLU A 102 -5.97 -17.82 14.76
C GLU A 102 -6.65 -17.35 13.47
N MET A 103 -7.29 -16.17 13.49
CA MET A 103 -7.92 -15.61 12.29
C MET A 103 -6.89 -15.29 11.20
N PHE A 104 -5.74 -14.74 11.57
CA PHE A 104 -4.65 -14.51 10.62
C PHE A 104 -4.14 -15.80 10.01
N ASN A 105 -3.96 -16.85 10.83
CA ASN A 105 -3.46 -18.14 10.36
C ASN A 105 -4.43 -18.79 9.36
N LYS A 106 -5.74 -18.80 9.65
CA LYS A 106 -6.76 -19.30 8.73
C LYS A 106 -6.79 -18.51 7.41
N ALA A 107 -6.74 -17.19 7.50
CA ALA A 107 -6.70 -16.32 6.33
C ALA A 107 -5.44 -16.52 5.48
N LYS A 108 -4.30 -16.77 6.11
CA LYS A 108 -3.04 -17.08 5.43
C LYS A 108 -3.10 -18.37 4.63
N GLU A 109 -3.79 -19.40 5.11
CA GLU A 109 -3.99 -20.64 4.34
C GLU A 109 -4.88 -20.40 3.11
N VAL A 110 -5.93 -19.58 3.23
CA VAL A 110 -6.73 -19.15 2.09
C VAL A 110 -5.88 -18.38 1.07
N MET A 111 -5.05 -17.47 1.53
CA MET A 111 -4.14 -16.70 0.68
C MET A 111 -3.17 -17.60 -0.08
N LYS A 112 -2.57 -18.61 0.59
CA LYS A 112 -1.64 -19.55 -0.03
C LYS A 112 -2.29 -20.47 -1.06
N SER A 113 -3.53 -20.86 -0.83
CA SER A 113 -4.28 -21.78 -1.71
C SER A 113 -4.95 -21.06 -2.90
N THR A 114 -5.01 -19.75 -2.89
CA THR A 114 -5.65 -18.95 -3.93
C THR A 114 -4.62 -18.48 -4.96
N PRO A 115 -4.83 -18.72 -6.27
CA PRO A 115 -3.93 -18.27 -7.31
C PRO A 115 -3.80 -16.74 -7.37
N VAL A 116 -2.59 -16.28 -7.66
CA VAL A 116 -2.29 -14.86 -7.94
C VAL A 116 -2.46 -14.61 -9.43
N ASP A 117 -3.17 -13.53 -9.78
CA ASP A 117 -3.40 -13.07 -11.15
C ASP A 117 -3.26 -11.54 -11.18
N PHE A 118 -2.36 -11.03 -12.01
CA PHE A 118 -2.05 -9.61 -12.11
C PHE A 118 -2.87 -8.87 -13.17
N GLU A 119 -3.76 -9.54 -13.89
CA GLU A 119 -4.56 -8.95 -14.98
C GLU A 119 -5.28 -7.66 -14.56
N LEU A 120 -5.91 -7.67 -13.35
CA LEU A 120 -6.60 -6.50 -12.83
C LEU A 120 -5.64 -5.37 -12.43
N LEU A 121 -4.46 -5.71 -11.90
CA LEU A 121 -3.42 -4.75 -11.56
C LEU A 121 -2.89 -4.07 -12.83
N ASP A 122 -2.51 -4.87 -13.83
CA ASP A 122 -1.99 -4.38 -15.10
C ASP A 122 -3.01 -3.51 -15.84
N LYS A 123 -4.27 -3.95 -15.88
CA LYS A 123 -5.37 -3.15 -16.42
C LYS A 123 -5.51 -1.82 -15.68
N THR A 124 -5.45 -1.85 -14.35
CA THR A 124 -5.56 -0.63 -13.54
C THR A 124 -4.44 0.37 -13.81
N VAL A 125 -3.20 -0.12 -13.92
CA VAL A 125 -2.04 0.72 -14.27
C VAL A 125 -2.21 1.28 -15.68
N HIS A 126 -2.60 0.44 -16.64
CA HIS A 126 -2.85 0.87 -18.01
C HIS A 126 -3.93 1.97 -18.09
N ASP A 127 -5.05 1.83 -17.38
CA ASP A 127 -6.13 2.80 -17.36
C ASP A 127 -5.65 4.17 -16.78
N ILE A 128 -4.78 4.14 -15.77
CA ILE A 128 -4.17 5.35 -15.20
C ILE A 128 -3.24 6.00 -16.22
N VAL A 129 -2.34 5.24 -16.84
CA VAL A 129 -1.42 5.74 -17.88
C VAL A 129 -2.20 6.30 -19.04
N TRP A 130 -3.23 5.60 -19.51
CA TRP A 130 -4.12 6.08 -20.56
C TRP A 130 -4.76 7.44 -20.24
N THR A 131 -5.18 7.64 -19.00
CA THR A 131 -5.72 8.93 -18.56
C THR A 131 -4.70 10.04 -18.75
N TYR A 132 -3.44 9.82 -18.37
CA TYR A 132 -2.40 10.85 -18.49
C TYR A 132 -1.98 11.11 -19.92
N THR A 133 -1.87 10.08 -20.75
CA THR A 133 -1.47 10.23 -22.16
C THR A 133 -2.48 11.01 -22.99
N ASN A 134 -3.72 11.15 -22.50
CA ASN A 134 -4.76 11.94 -23.15
C ASN A 134 -4.89 13.36 -22.60
N LEU A 135 -3.99 13.78 -21.70
CA LEU A 135 -3.94 15.14 -21.17
C LEU A 135 -2.83 15.95 -21.88
N MET A 136 -2.88 17.27 -21.72
CA MET A 136 -1.85 18.15 -22.30
C MET A 136 -0.50 17.98 -21.57
N PRO A 137 0.57 17.54 -22.25
CA PRO A 137 1.84 17.22 -21.60
C PRO A 137 2.44 18.38 -20.81
N GLY A 138 2.38 19.61 -21.34
CA GLY A 138 2.89 20.79 -20.67
C GLY A 138 2.15 21.14 -19.37
N CYS A 139 0.86 20.81 -19.28
CA CYS A 139 0.08 21.00 -18.06
C CYS A 139 0.41 19.92 -17.01
N LEU A 140 0.63 18.69 -17.44
CA LEU A 140 1.06 17.60 -16.54
C LEU A 140 2.41 17.93 -15.88
N ILE A 141 3.41 18.33 -16.67
CA ILE A 141 4.74 18.69 -16.18
C ILE A 141 4.63 19.83 -15.16
N LYS A 142 3.92 20.92 -15.49
CA LYS A 142 3.72 22.05 -14.57
C LYS A 142 2.99 21.65 -13.28
N SER A 143 2.03 20.74 -13.36
CA SER A 143 1.31 20.25 -12.17
C SER A 143 2.22 19.44 -11.26
N ILE A 144 3.06 18.57 -11.83
CA ILE A 144 4.03 17.78 -11.08
C ILE A 144 5.06 18.71 -10.42
N ASP A 145 5.62 19.65 -11.18
CA ASP A 145 6.62 20.61 -10.67
C ASP A 145 6.05 21.52 -9.58
N GLY A 146 4.76 21.86 -9.66
CA GLY A 146 4.08 22.69 -8.65
C GLY A 146 3.73 21.96 -7.34
N ILE A 147 3.69 20.64 -7.36
CA ILE A 147 3.43 19.80 -6.16
C ILE A 147 4.74 19.43 -5.45
N ARG A 148 5.83 19.28 -6.16
CA ARG A 148 7.18 18.96 -5.65
C ARG A 148 7.90 20.19 -5.13
#